data_334d3534a7ecfc46c4346cef526f597e
#
_entry.id   334d3534a7ecfc46c4346cef526f597e
#
_cell.length_a   1.000
_cell.length_b   1.000
_cell.length_c   1.000
_cell.angle_alpha   90.00
_cell.angle_beta   90.00
_cell.angle_gamma   90.00
#
_symmetry.space_group_name_H-M   'P 1'
#
loop_
_entity.id
_entity.type
_entity.pdbx_description
1 polymer ?
#
loop_
_entity_poly.entity_id
_entity_poly.type
_entity_poly.pdbx_seq_one_letter_code
_entity_poly.pdbx_strand_id
1 'polypeptide(L)'
;MNEMLLQLGKNAKDAETELRNITTNKKNEVLEAVADHLVECTEQLLSANAIDVEHGKANHMPEGLVDRLLLTRERIEGMAEGLRQLVSLEDPIGEVTGMKKRPNGLLIGQKRVPLGVVGIIYEARPNVTADAFGLCFKTGNVVILKGGSDALHSNEAIVNCIRETLGAHGVTENAIQLIADTSRETAAEFMKMNEYVDVLIPRGGKGLIKAVVNQSTIPVIETGTGNCHIYVDESADLDMAVNIILNAKTQRVGVCNACESLLVHENVKEKLLPVLAKRLQEKHVEMRADKEAQTLMPGAVVATEEDWGTEYLDYILSIKVVHNVDEAIAHINKYNTGHSEAIITENYSNAQKFLDEVDAAAVYVNASTRFTDGFEFGYGAEIGISTQKLHARGPMGLLALTTTKYIIYGNGQIRP
;
A
#
# COMPACT_ATOMS: atom_id res chain seq x y z
N MET A 1 11.83 25.51 -12.39
CA MET A 1 11.23 24.99 -11.13
C MET A 1 10.52 26.16 -10.45
N ASN A 2 9.29 25.96 -10.06
CA ASN A 2 8.43 26.94 -9.39
C ASN A 2 9.07 27.37 -8.04
N GLU A 3 9.06 28.66 -7.70
CA GLU A 3 9.62 29.21 -6.45
C GLU A 3 8.98 28.57 -5.20
N MET A 4 7.66 28.26 -5.25
CA MET A 4 6.96 27.57 -4.19
C MET A 4 7.57 26.18 -3.92
N LEU A 5 7.81 25.38 -4.96
CA LEU A 5 8.42 24.06 -4.82
C LEU A 5 9.85 24.12 -4.29
N LEU A 6 10.63 25.11 -4.72
CA LEU A 6 11.98 25.33 -4.19
C LEU A 6 11.95 25.66 -2.69
N GLN A 7 10.99 26.51 -2.26
CA GLN A 7 10.87 26.83 -0.85
C GLN A 7 10.42 25.61 -0.02
N LEU A 8 9.46 24.83 -0.52
CA LEU A 8 9.03 23.57 0.13
C LEU A 8 10.20 22.59 0.26
N GLY A 9 11.01 22.45 -0.79
CA GLY A 9 12.18 21.59 -0.77
C GLY A 9 13.23 22.01 0.26
N LYS A 10 13.53 23.32 0.37
CA LYS A 10 14.44 23.85 1.39
C LYS A 10 13.91 23.61 2.79
N ASN A 11 12.65 23.96 3.03
CA ASN A 11 11.99 23.73 4.31
C ASN A 11 12.02 22.24 4.72
N ALA A 12 11.87 21.33 3.76
CA ALA A 12 11.93 19.91 4.01
C ALA A 12 13.33 19.44 4.43
N LYS A 13 14.39 19.94 3.78
CA LYS A 13 15.77 19.59 4.16
C LYS A 13 16.18 20.17 5.52
N ASP A 14 15.69 21.35 5.88
CA ASP A 14 15.90 21.93 7.21
C ASP A 14 15.18 21.09 8.28
N ALA A 15 13.93 20.72 8.05
CA ALA A 15 13.13 19.86 8.93
C ALA A 15 13.74 18.44 9.08
N GLU A 16 14.29 17.86 8.02
CA GLU A 16 14.98 16.56 8.06
C GLU A 16 16.09 16.54 9.11
N THR A 17 16.85 17.63 9.20
CA THR A 17 17.94 17.76 10.18
C THR A 17 17.43 17.77 11.62
N GLU A 18 16.29 18.41 11.87
CA GLU A 18 15.64 18.43 13.17
C GLU A 18 15.08 17.06 13.54
N LEU A 19 14.32 16.42 12.64
CA LEU A 19 13.65 15.14 12.89
C LEU A 19 14.64 14.01 13.17
N ARG A 20 15.85 14.03 12.62
CA ARG A 20 16.90 13.03 12.92
C ARG A 20 17.27 12.93 14.40
N ASN A 21 17.04 13.98 15.17
CA ASN A 21 17.44 14.10 16.57
C ASN A 21 16.27 13.93 17.54
N ILE A 22 15.04 13.79 17.05
CA ILE A 22 13.85 13.61 17.89
C ILE A 22 13.86 12.21 18.48
N THR A 23 13.67 12.12 19.80
CA THR A 23 13.61 10.84 20.52
C THR A 23 12.30 10.09 20.23
N THR A 24 12.30 8.76 20.35
CA THR A 24 11.10 7.94 20.20
C THR A 24 9.97 8.38 21.13
N ASN A 25 10.29 8.75 22.38
CA ASN A 25 9.28 9.26 23.32
C ASN A 25 8.61 10.54 22.80
N LYS A 26 9.41 11.47 22.24
CA LYS A 26 8.86 12.70 21.69
C LYS A 26 8.03 12.46 20.43
N LYS A 27 8.45 11.54 19.56
CA LYS A 27 7.65 11.12 18.40
C LYS A 27 6.30 10.54 18.85
N ASN A 28 6.32 9.66 19.85
CA ASN A 28 5.10 9.04 20.40
C ASN A 28 4.16 10.07 21.02
N GLU A 29 4.71 11.00 21.84
CA GLU A 29 3.95 12.11 22.43
C GLU A 29 3.22 12.94 21.35
N VAL A 30 3.95 13.30 20.27
CA VAL A 30 3.39 14.11 19.18
C VAL A 30 2.34 13.32 18.39
N LEU A 31 2.57 12.05 18.09
CA LEU A 31 1.61 11.22 17.35
C LEU A 31 0.30 11.05 18.14
N GLU A 32 0.38 10.86 19.45
CA GLU A 32 -0.79 10.79 20.33
C GLU A 32 -1.56 12.11 20.33
N ALA A 33 -0.83 13.24 20.48
CA ALA A 33 -1.44 14.57 20.45
C ALA A 33 -2.09 14.90 19.10
N VAL A 34 -1.48 14.47 17.98
CA VAL A 34 -2.09 14.62 16.63
C VAL A 34 -3.35 13.78 16.53
N ALA A 35 -3.34 12.54 17.04
CA ALA A 35 -4.52 11.69 17.04
C ALA A 35 -5.68 12.34 17.81
N ASP A 36 -5.41 12.89 18.98
CA ASP A 36 -6.42 13.58 19.80
C ASP A 36 -6.94 14.84 19.10
N HIS A 37 -6.04 15.66 18.54
CA HIS A 37 -6.43 16.90 17.86
C HIS A 37 -7.21 16.65 16.57
N LEU A 38 -6.94 15.58 15.81
CA LEU A 38 -7.76 15.19 14.66
C LEU A 38 -9.21 14.90 15.06
N VAL A 39 -9.43 14.25 16.21
CA VAL A 39 -10.78 14.00 16.76
C VAL A 39 -11.43 15.30 17.22
N GLU A 40 -10.69 16.19 17.88
CA GLU A 40 -11.18 17.51 18.30
C GLU A 40 -11.59 18.38 17.09
N CYS A 41 -10.84 18.33 16.00
CA CYS A 41 -11.10 19.04 14.75
C CYS A 41 -12.18 18.41 13.88
N THR A 42 -12.90 17.36 14.31
CA THR A 42 -13.86 16.59 13.49
C THR A 42 -14.82 17.50 12.69
N GLU A 43 -15.45 18.47 13.31
CA GLU A 43 -16.43 19.33 12.62
C GLU A 43 -15.79 20.21 11.53
N GLN A 44 -14.55 20.68 11.77
CA GLN A 44 -13.78 21.42 10.77
C GLN A 44 -13.40 20.52 9.59
N LEU A 45 -12.93 19.30 9.87
CA LEU A 45 -12.56 18.32 8.83
C LEU A 45 -13.76 17.90 7.99
N LEU A 46 -14.91 17.65 8.63
CA LEU A 46 -16.15 17.32 7.92
C LEU A 46 -16.65 18.48 7.05
N SER A 47 -16.53 19.70 7.52
CA SER A 47 -16.93 20.90 6.75
C SER A 47 -16.05 21.08 5.50
N ALA A 48 -14.73 20.89 5.63
CA ALA A 48 -13.81 20.94 4.50
C ALA A 48 -14.07 19.78 3.50
N ASN A 49 -14.31 18.58 4.03
CA ASN A 49 -14.61 17.41 3.19
C ASN A 49 -15.94 17.53 2.44
N ALA A 50 -16.95 18.18 3.01
CA ALA A 50 -18.23 18.43 2.35
C ALA A 50 -18.04 19.21 1.03
N ILE A 51 -17.12 20.18 1.00
CA ILE A 51 -16.80 20.95 -0.21
C ILE A 51 -16.25 20.04 -1.31
N ASP A 52 -15.28 19.18 -0.96
CA ASP A 52 -14.68 18.24 -1.91
C ASP A 52 -15.71 17.22 -2.43
N VAL A 53 -16.57 16.69 -1.55
CA VAL A 53 -17.61 15.72 -1.90
C VAL A 53 -18.66 16.36 -2.83
N GLU A 54 -19.08 17.61 -2.56
CA GLU A 54 -20.01 18.36 -3.44
C GLU A 54 -19.40 18.60 -4.82
N HIS A 55 -18.12 19.01 -4.87
CA HIS A 55 -17.40 19.18 -6.13
C HIS A 55 -17.27 17.85 -6.89
N GLY A 56 -16.94 16.76 -6.20
CA GLY A 56 -16.84 15.43 -6.81
C GLY A 56 -18.18 15.00 -7.44
N LYS A 57 -19.29 15.16 -6.71
CA LYS A 57 -20.64 14.85 -7.22
C LYS A 57 -21.03 15.74 -8.42
N ALA A 58 -20.75 17.04 -8.33
CA ALA A 58 -21.02 17.99 -9.42
C ALA A 58 -20.24 17.65 -10.70
N ASN A 59 -19.05 17.08 -10.56
CA ASN A 59 -18.20 16.63 -11.67
C ASN A 59 -18.46 15.16 -12.08
N HIS A 60 -19.60 14.58 -11.67
CA HIS A 60 -19.99 13.20 -12.01
C HIS A 60 -18.96 12.13 -11.62
N MET A 61 -18.28 12.32 -10.50
CA MET A 61 -17.35 11.32 -9.95
C MET A 61 -18.09 10.00 -9.69
N PRO A 62 -17.52 8.84 -10.07
CA PRO A 62 -18.12 7.54 -9.76
C PRO A 62 -18.37 7.36 -8.26
N GLU A 63 -19.49 6.72 -7.90
CA GLU A 63 -19.92 6.54 -6.49
C GLU A 63 -18.82 5.91 -5.61
N GLY A 64 -18.10 4.92 -6.13
CA GLY A 64 -16.99 4.29 -5.41
C GLY A 64 -15.81 5.23 -5.13
N LEU A 65 -15.59 6.27 -5.96
CA LEU A 65 -14.58 7.31 -5.69
C LEU A 65 -15.12 8.36 -4.72
N VAL A 66 -16.42 8.69 -4.80
CA VAL A 66 -17.09 9.56 -3.81
C VAL A 66 -17.04 8.93 -2.42
N ASP A 67 -17.29 7.62 -2.30
CA ASP A 67 -17.16 6.91 -1.03
C ASP A 67 -15.72 6.94 -0.48
N ARG A 68 -14.71 6.81 -1.34
CA ARG A 68 -13.30 6.93 -0.94
C ARG A 68 -12.93 8.34 -0.45
N LEU A 69 -13.55 9.36 -1.03
CA LEU A 69 -13.32 10.75 -0.69
C LEU A 69 -14.02 11.17 0.61
N LEU A 70 -15.18 10.56 0.88
CA LEU A 70 -16.04 10.92 2.02
C LEU A 70 -15.33 10.66 3.34
N LEU A 71 -15.26 11.67 4.21
CA LEU A 71 -14.94 11.53 5.63
C LEU A 71 -16.24 11.42 6.43
N THR A 72 -16.22 10.59 7.46
CA THR A 72 -17.23 10.51 8.51
C THR A 72 -16.52 10.60 9.85
N ARG A 73 -17.25 10.78 10.93
CA ARG A 73 -16.68 10.79 12.28
C ARG A 73 -15.89 9.50 12.53
N GLU A 74 -16.45 8.35 12.16
CA GLU A 74 -15.82 7.05 12.33
C GLU A 74 -14.54 6.91 11.51
N ARG A 75 -14.49 7.49 10.31
CA ARG A 75 -13.27 7.50 9.47
C ARG A 75 -12.19 8.42 10.05
N ILE A 76 -12.57 9.53 10.68
CA ILE A 76 -11.63 10.42 11.38
C ILE A 76 -11.09 9.74 12.67
N GLU A 77 -11.97 9.10 13.44
CA GLU A 77 -11.57 8.27 14.58
C GLU A 77 -10.64 7.12 14.14
N GLY A 78 -10.91 6.51 12.97
CA GLY A 78 -10.04 5.50 12.37
C GLY A 78 -8.65 6.03 12.00
N MET A 79 -8.53 7.27 11.49
CA MET A 79 -7.23 7.91 11.25
C MET A 79 -6.48 8.14 12.57
N ALA A 80 -7.15 8.64 13.60
CA ALA A 80 -6.57 8.84 14.93
C ALA A 80 -6.09 7.51 15.54
N GLU A 81 -6.90 6.46 15.45
CA GLU A 81 -6.52 5.12 15.92
C GLU A 81 -5.31 4.56 15.16
N GLY A 82 -5.22 4.78 13.84
CA GLY A 82 -4.04 4.43 13.06
C GLY A 82 -2.75 5.07 13.59
N LEU A 83 -2.81 6.35 13.98
CA LEU A 83 -1.67 7.05 14.60
C LEU A 83 -1.33 6.48 15.99
N ARG A 84 -2.32 6.15 16.82
CA ARG A 84 -2.10 5.51 18.14
C ARG A 84 -1.47 4.13 18.01
N GLN A 85 -1.85 3.36 16.99
CA GLN A 85 -1.22 2.07 16.73
C GLN A 85 0.27 2.23 16.38
N LEU A 86 0.64 3.26 15.60
CA LEU A 86 2.04 3.56 15.34
C LEU A 86 2.82 3.92 16.61
N VAL A 87 2.18 4.53 17.61
CA VAL A 87 2.80 4.78 18.92
C VAL A 87 3.21 3.48 19.60
N SER A 88 2.37 2.43 19.50
CA SER A 88 2.62 1.13 20.12
C SER A 88 3.73 0.31 19.45
N LEU A 89 4.08 0.63 18.19
CA LEU A 89 5.13 -0.07 17.47
C LEU A 89 6.53 0.41 17.88
N GLU A 90 7.50 -0.51 17.82
CA GLU A 90 8.90 -0.17 18.02
C GLU A 90 9.39 0.82 16.95
N ASP A 91 10.17 1.81 17.38
CA ASP A 91 10.84 2.74 16.47
C ASP A 91 12.07 2.03 15.86
N PRO A 92 12.10 1.80 14.54
CA PRO A 92 13.22 1.10 13.93
C PRO A 92 14.48 1.95 13.83
N ILE A 93 14.39 3.26 14.06
CA ILE A 93 15.51 4.18 13.89
C ILE A 93 16.53 4.01 15.00
N GLY A 94 17.78 3.79 14.59
CA GLY A 94 18.87 3.57 15.53
C GLY A 94 19.20 2.10 15.80
N GLU A 95 18.36 1.16 15.36
CA GLU A 95 18.64 -0.27 15.43
C GLU A 95 19.98 -0.59 14.75
N VAL A 96 20.83 -1.36 15.45
CA VAL A 96 22.09 -1.86 14.90
C VAL A 96 21.93 -3.36 14.60
N THR A 97 21.83 -3.69 13.31
CA THR A 97 21.49 -5.05 12.86
C THR A 97 22.65 -6.04 12.95
N GLY A 98 23.85 -5.59 13.29
CA GLY A 98 25.00 -6.45 13.51
C GLY A 98 26.30 -5.66 13.57
N MET A 99 27.25 -6.17 14.40
CA MET A 99 28.61 -5.63 14.54
C MET A 99 29.61 -6.75 14.33
N LYS A 100 30.58 -6.56 13.44
CA LYS A 100 31.64 -7.57 13.15
C LYS A 100 33.02 -6.95 13.21
N LYS A 101 33.91 -7.57 14.00
CA LYS A 101 35.32 -7.20 14.02
C LYS A 101 36.04 -7.77 12.79
N ARG A 102 36.77 -6.91 12.09
CA ARG A 102 37.53 -7.30 10.90
C ARG A 102 38.96 -7.72 11.31
N PRO A 103 39.66 -8.46 10.44
CA PRO A 103 41.06 -8.85 10.71
C PRO A 103 42.02 -7.71 11.02
N ASN A 104 41.78 -6.53 10.42
CA ASN A 104 42.55 -5.30 10.66
C ASN A 104 42.13 -4.55 11.93
N GLY A 105 41.20 -5.09 12.73
CA GLY A 105 40.76 -4.50 13.98
C GLY A 105 39.57 -3.52 13.89
N LEU A 106 39.13 -3.14 12.69
CA LEU A 106 37.91 -2.34 12.54
C LEU A 106 36.68 -3.10 13.03
N LEU A 107 35.81 -2.41 13.77
CA LEU A 107 34.49 -2.93 14.15
C LEU A 107 33.44 -2.25 13.25
N ILE A 108 32.81 -3.04 12.39
CA ILE A 108 31.86 -2.56 11.36
C ILE A 108 30.46 -3.09 11.67
N GLY A 109 29.49 -2.20 11.70
CA GLY A 109 28.06 -2.52 11.85
C GLY A 109 27.18 -1.74 10.90
N GLN A 110 25.93 -2.13 10.81
CA GLN A 110 24.87 -1.40 10.09
C GLN A 110 23.89 -0.81 11.08
N LYS A 111 23.60 0.47 10.95
CA LYS A 111 22.62 1.21 11.74
C LYS A 111 21.47 1.67 10.85
N ARG A 112 20.25 1.43 11.27
CA ARG A 112 19.02 1.86 10.57
C ARG A 112 18.82 3.37 10.74
N VAL A 113 18.46 4.02 9.65
CA VAL A 113 18.27 5.48 9.56
C VAL A 113 17.05 5.81 8.68
N PRO A 114 16.45 7.02 8.80
CA PRO A 114 15.41 7.48 7.88
C PRO A 114 15.86 7.44 6.42
N LEU A 115 14.91 7.37 5.50
CA LEU A 115 15.16 7.61 4.07
C LEU A 115 15.54 9.06 3.82
N GLY A 116 14.87 10.00 4.52
CA GLY A 116 15.06 11.44 4.38
C GLY A 116 13.75 12.17 4.11
N VAL A 117 13.64 12.81 2.95
CA VAL A 117 12.41 13.48 2.50
C VAL A 117 11.63 12.55 1.58
N VAL A 118 10.42 12.18 1.98
CA VAL A 118 9.51 11.31 1.25
C VAL A 118 8.44 12.14 0.55
N GLY A 119 8.37 12.05 -0.78
CA GLY A 119 7.28 12.64 -1.56
C GLY A 119 6.16 11.61 -1.76
N ILE A 120 4.91 12.00 -1.54
CA ILE A 120 3.76 11.13 -1.80
C ILE A 120 2.79 11.83 -2.75
N ILE A 121 2.52 11.17 -3.89
CA ILE A 121 1.54 11.65 -4.89
C ILE A 121 0.33 10.73 -4.82
N TYR A 122 -0.87 11.27 -4.49
CA TYR A 122 -2.04 10.46 -4.22
C TYR A 122 -3.35 11.08 -4.74
N GLU A 123 -4.37 10.24 -4.92
CA GLU A 123 -5.69 10.58 -5.44
C GLU A 123 -6.77 10.34 -4.38
N ALA A 124 -7.81 11.18 -4.37
CA ALA A 124 -9.12 11.02 -3.70
C ALA A 124 -9.17 10.17 -2.40
N ARG A 125 -8.20 10.34 -1.51
CA ARG A 125 -8.09 9.56 -0.25
C ARG A 125 -7.56 10.44 0.90
N PRO A 126 -8.42 11.25 1.56
CA PRO A 126 -7.97 12.15 2.63
C PRO A 126 -7.23 11.44 3.78
N ASN A 127 -7.61 10.20 4.12
CA ASN A 127 -6.95 9.42 5.16
C ASN A 127 -5.45 9.19 4.90
N VAL A 128 -5.04 9.12 3.63
CA VAL A 128 -3.61 8.94 3.27
C VAL A 128 -2.75 10.08 3.82
N THR A 129 -3.30 11.28 3.97
CA THR A 129 -2.60 12.44 4.55
C THR A 129 -2.12 12.16 5.98
N ALA A 130 -3.01 11.62 6.84
CA ALA A 130 -2.68 11.28 8.23
C ALA A 130 -1.79 10.04 8.31
N ASP A 131 -2.09 8.99 7.53
CA ASP A 131 -1.31 7.74 7.51
C ASP A 131 0.14 8.00 7.06
N ALA A 132 0.30 8.78 5.99
CA ALA A 132 1.60 9.17 5.45
C ALA A 132 2.42 9.99 6.45
N PHE A 133 1.79 10.96 7.11
CA PHE A 133 2.44 11.72 8.17
C PHE A 133 2.91 10.80 9.30
N GLY A 134 2.01 9.99 9.85
CA GLY A 134 2.31 9.13 11.00
C GLY A 134 3.49 8.19 10.74
N LEU A 135 3.47 7.49 9.59
CA LEU A 135 4.53 6.57 9.18
C LEU A 135 5.86 7.27 8.95
N CYS A 136 5.85 8.39 8.21
CA CYS A 136 7.06 9.18 7.95
C CYS A 136 7.62 9.78 9.24
N PHE A 137 6.79 10.40 10.07
CA PHE A 137 7.22 11.04 11.29
C PHE A 137 7.76 10.05 12.32
N LYS A 138 7.10 8.90 12.52
CA LYS A 138 7.59 7.83 13.40
C LYS A 138 8.98 7.33 13.00
N THR A 139 9.25 7.30 11.70
CA THR A 139 10.55 6.88 11.16
C THR A 139 11.54 8.04 10.92
N GLY A 140 11.21 9.25 11.40
CA GLY A 140 12.10 10.42 11.32
C GLY A 140 12.27 11.00 9.91
N ASN A 141 11.34 10.69 9.00
CA ASN A 141 11.27 11.26 7.66
C ASN A 141 10.40 12.52 7.64
N VAL A 142 10.74 13.44 6.76
CA VAL A 142 9.85 14.54 6.35
C VAL A 142 8.95 14.04 5.23
N VAL A 143 7.70 14.47 5.19
CA VAL A 143 6.79 14.14 4.09
C VAL A 143 6.34 15.39 3.33
N ILE A 144 6.44 15.34 2.00
CA ILE A 144 5.84 16.31 1.08
C ILE A 144 4.70 15.61 0.34
N LEU A 145 3.49 16.12 0.52
CA LEU A 145 2.26 15.58 -0.02
C LEU A 145 1.83 16.33 -1.27
N LYS A 146 1.44 15.61 -2.31
CA LYS A 146 0.81 16.13 -3.52
C LYS A 146 -0.47 15.36 -3.76
N GLY A 147 -1.58 15.89 -3.23
CA GLY A 147 -2.91 15.36 -3.46
C GLY A 147 -3.46 15.71 -4.85
N GLY A 148 -4.53 15.01 -5.26
CA GLY A 148 -5.37 15.40 -6.39
C GLY A 148 -6.25 16.60 -6.05
N SER A 149 -6.86 17.23 -7.07
CA SER A 149 -7.82 18.33 -6.92
C SER A 149 -9.08 17.93 -6.18
N ASP A 150 -9.40 16.62 -6.18
CA ASP A 150 -10.66 16.10 -5.66
C ASP A 150 -10.74 16.12 -4.11
N ALA A 151 -9.59 16.22 -3.43
CA ALA A 151 -9.51 16.16 -1.97
C ALA A 151 -8.71 17.33 -1.37
N LEU A 152 -8.56 18.43 -2.09
CA LEU A 152 -7.68 19.53 -1.68
C LEU A 152 -8.07 20.13 -0.33
N HIS A 153 -9.34 20.49 -0.15
CA HIS A 153 -9.81 21.12 1.09
C HIS A 153 -9.67 20.19 2.29
N SER A 154 -9.98 18.91 2.12
CA SER A 154 -9.81 17.88 3.14
C SER A 154 -8.34 17.72 3.52
N ASN A 155 -7.45 17.65 2.53
CA ASN A 155 -6.01 17.48 2.76
C ASN A 155 -5.41 18.71 3.47
N GLU A 156 -5.80 19.93 3.06
CA GLU A 156 -5.37 21.17 3.71
C GLU A 156 -5.83 21.23 5.17
N ALA A 157 -7.08 20.86 5.45
CA ALA A 157 -7.60 20.85 6.82
C ALA A 157 -6.86 19.86 7.72
N ILE A 158 -6.59 18.64 7.23
CA ILE A 158 -5.82 17.62 7.96
C ILE A 158 -4.38 18.08 8.20
N VAL A 159 -3.71 18.60 7.16
CA VAL A 159 -2.32 19.09 7.28
C VAL A 159 -2.23 20.26 8.27
N ASN A 160 -3.18 21.18 8.25
CA ASN A 160 -3.20 22.31 9.19
C ASN A 160 -3.35 21.83 10.64
N CYS A 161 -4.27 20.91 10.90
CA CYS A 161 -4.46 20.30 12.21
C CYS A 161 -3.16 19.61 12.70
N ILE A 162 -2.47 18.88 11.85
CA ILE A 162 -1.18 18.25 12.17
C ILE A 162 -0.11 19.28 12.47
N ARG A 163 0.03 20.32 11.63
CA ARG A 163 1.04 21.39 11.79
C ARG A 163 0.84 22.20 13.07
N GLU A 164 -0.40 22.53 13.42
CA GLU A 164 -0.74 23.20 14.68
C GLU A 164 -0.28 22.38 15.89
N THR A 165 -0.51 21.06 15.87
CA THR A 165 -0.05 20.16 16.93
C THR A 165 1.48 20.08 16.99
N LEU A 166 2.16 19.98 15.85
CA LEU A 166 3.63 19.99 15.79
C LEU A 166 4.20 21.24 16.44
N GLY A 167 3.70 22.42 16.06
CA GLY A 167 4.12 23.72 16.62
C GLY A 167 3.88 23.82 18.13
N ALA A 168 2.69 23.37 18.60
CA ALA A 168 2.35 23.35 20.01
C ALA A 168 3.27 22.46 20.85
N HIS A 169 3.83 21.40 20.25
CA HIS A 169 4.78 20.49 20.89
C HIS A 169 6.24 20.83 20.63
N GLY A 170 6.55 22.00 20.03
CA GLY A 170 7.90 22.47 19.79
C GLY A 170 8.66 21.63 18.74
N VAL A 171 7.95 21.07 17.77
CA VAL A 171 8.50 20.36 16.61
C VAL A 171 8.22 21.17 15.36
N THR A 172 9.14 21.16 14.40
CA THR A 172 8.96 21.90 13.16
C THR A 172 7.68 21.51 12.42
N GLU A 173 6.87 22.48 12.08
CA GLU A 173 5.67 22.30 11.26
C GLU A 173 6.01 21.79 9.85
N ASN A 174 7.25 21.96 9.41
CA ASN A 174 7.73 21.50 8.10
C ASN A 174 8.02 19.99 8.03
N ALA A 175 7.77 19.26 9.13
CA ALA A 175 7.77 17.79 9.12
C ALA A 175 6.72 17.21 8.16
N ILE A 176 5.65 17.98 7.90
CA ILE A 176 4.64 17.70 6.86
C ILE A 176 4.41 18.93 6.01
N GLN A 177 4.38 18.77 4.71
CA GLN A 177 4.12 19.83 3.77
C GLN A 177 3.15 19.37 2.68
N LEU A 178 2.30 20.27 2.20
CA LEU A 178 1.32 20.01 1.14
C LEU A 178 1.56 20.94 -0.03
N ILE A 179 1.64 20.39 -1.23
CA ILE A 179 1.61 21.13 -2.49
C ILE A 179 0.14 21.42 -2.83
N ALA A 180 -0.30 22.64 -2.56
CA ALA A 180 -1.70 23.05 -2.79
C ALA A 180 -2.02 23.26 -4.28
N ASP A 181 -1.05 23.56 -5.12
CA ASP A 181 -1.23 23.63 -6.57
C ASP A 181 -1.49 22.24 -7.15
N THR A 182 -2.71 21.98 -7.61
CA THR A 182 -3.16 20.69 -8.13
C THR A 182 -2.82 20.46 -9.60
N SER A 183 -2.15 21.40 -10.28
CA SER A 183 -1.82 21.32 -11.72
C SER A 183 -0.90 20.11 -12.02
N ARG A 184 -1.02 19.62 -13.26
CA ARG A 184 -0.15 18.55 -13.77
C ARG A 184 1.29 19.02 -13.98
N GLU A 185 1.47 20.31 -14.27
CA GLU A 185 2.78 20.92 -14.43
C GLU A 185 3.55 20.91 -13.12
N THR A 186 2.93 21.34 -12.03
CA THR A 186 3.54 21.28 -10.68
C THR A 186 3.82 19.84 -10.25
N ALA A 187 2.95 18.89 -10.57
CA ALA A 187 3.23 17.47 -10.32
C ALA A 187 4.46 16.99 -11.11
N ALA A 188 4.60 17.40 -12.38
CA ALA A 188 5.74 17.03 -13.21
C ALA A 188 7.06 17.69 -12.74
N GLU A 189 7.00 18.90 -12.22
CA GLU A 189 8.16 19.56 -11.59
C GLU A 189 8.53 18.90 -10.27
N PHE A 190 7.55 18.55 -9.44
CA PHE A 190 7.75 17.84 -8.17
C PHE A 190 8.47 16.50 -8.38
N MET A 191 8.10 15.74 -9.41
CA MET A 191 8.77 14.48 -9.76
C MET A 191 10.24 14.62 -10.17
N LYS A 192 10.73 15.86 -10.31
CA LYS A 192 12.13 16.15 -10.69
C LYS A 192 12.93 16.84 -9.58
N MET A 193 12.38 16.93 -8.38
CA MET A 193 13.04 17.58 -7.22
C MET A 193 14.05 16.68 -6.50
N ASN A 194 14.88 15.95 -7.25
CA ASN A 194 15.86 14.99 -6.70
C ASN A 194 16.96 15.62 -5.81
N GLU A 195 17.11 16.94 -5.79
CA GLU A 195 17.98 17.64 -4.84
C GLU A 195 17.34 17.77 -3.45
N TYR A 196 16.01 17.67 -3.35
CA TYR A 196 15.25 17.90 -2.13
C TYR A 196 14.47 16.69 -1.65
N VAL A 197 14.08 15.79 -2.54
CA VAL A 197 13.24 14.62 -2.27
C VAL A 197 14.04 13.34 -2.54
N ASP A 198 14.13 12.49 -1.55
CA ASP A 198 14.95 11.27 -1.60
C ASP A 198 14.21 10.08 -2.24
N VAL A 199 12.89 10.03 -2.09
CA VAL A 199 12.04 8.97 -2.66
C VAL A 199 10.63 9.47 -2.92
N LEU A 200 9.98 8.96 -3.99
CA LEU A 200 8.55 9.17 -4.28
C LEU A 200 7.75 7.89 -4.10
N ILE A 201 6.54 8.03 -3.57
CA ILE A 201 5.58 6.94 -3.42
C ILE A 201 4.24 7.36 -4.06
N PRO A 202 3.89 6.81 -5.23
CA PRO A 202 2.57 7.06 -5.82
C PRO A 202 1.49 6.23 -5.12
N ARG A 203 0.31 6.83 -4.88
CA ARG A 203 -0.88 6.19 -4.29
C ARG A 203 -2.13 6.53 -5.09
N GLY A 204 -2.50 5.70 -6.05
CA GLY A 204 -3.64 5.95 -6.91
C GLY A 204 -3.88 4.83 -7.90
N GLY A 205 -4.61 5.14 -8.97
CA GLY A 205 -4.85 4.17 -10.04
C GLY A 205 -3.61 3.88 -10.89
N LYS A 206 -3.69 2.80 -11.67
CA LYS A 206 -2.61 2.33 -12.59
C LYS A 206 -2.01 3.46 -13.44
N GLY A 207 -2.86 4.41 -13.89
CA GLY A 207 -2.42 5.54 -14.72
C GLY A 207 -1.47 6.48 -13.98
N LEU A 208 -1.79 6.85 -12.73
CA LEU A 208 -0.93 7.69 -11.89
C LEU A 208 0.39 6.98 -11.57
N ILE A 209 0.33 5.73 -11.14
CA ILE A 209 1.52 4.95 -10.80
C ILE A 209 2.47 4.89 -11.99
N LYS A 210 1.95 4.52 -13.17
CA LYS A 210 2.74 4.45 -14.40
C LYS A 210 3.32 5.82 -14.82
N ALA A 211 2.56 6.90 -14.64
CA ALA A 211 3.04 8.25 -14.94
C ALA A 211 4.21 8.65 -14.02
N VAL A 212 4.11 8.40 -12.72
CA VAL A 212 5.17 8.70 -11.76
C VAL A 212 6.41 7.87 -12.04
N VAL A 213 6.27 6.55 -12.23
CA VAL A 213 7.41 5.65 -12.52
C VAL A 213 8.15 6.07 -13.79
N ASN A 214 7.43 6.47 -14.84
CA ASN A 214 8.04 6.81 -16.12
C ASN A 214 8.62 8.24 -16.20
N GLN A 215 8.14 9.17 -15.37
CA GLN A 215 8.49 10.60 -15.49
C GLN A 215 9.41 11.10 -14.38
N SER A 216 9.46 10.38 -13.25
CA SER A 216 10.27 10.79 -12.10
C SER A 216 11.75 10.62 -12.35
N THR A 217 12.54 11.62 -11.93
CA THR A 217 14.00 11.49 -11.76
C THR A 217 14.37 11.12 -10.33
N ILE A 218 13.41 11.16 -9.40
CA ILE A 218 13.55 10.71 -8.03
C ILE A 218 13.29 9.21 -7.99
N PRO A 219 14.03 8.42 -7.20
CA PRO A 219 13.71 7.01 -6.99
C PRO A 219 12.24 6.81 -6.56
N VAL A 220 11.55 5.84 -7.16
CA VAL A 220 10.14 5.58 -6.88
C VAL A 220 10.00 4.23 -6.18
N ILE A 221 9.27 4.20 -5.08
CA ILE A 221 8.75 2.96 -4.50
C ILE A 221 7.31 2.84 -5.01
N GLU A 222 7.10 1.99 -6.00
CA GLU A 222 5.77 1.86 -6.59
C GLU A 222 4.86 0.97 -5.75
N THR A 223 3.62 1.42 -5.59
CA THR A 223 2.53 0.59 -5.09
C THR A 223 1.91 -0.18 -6.25
N GLY A 224 1.64 -1.48 -6.05
CA GLY A 224 1.13 -2.31 -7.14
C GLY A 224 -0.38 -2.21 -7.35
N THR A 225 -0.81 -2.52 -8.56
CA THR A 225 -2.18 -2.97 -8.85
C THR A 225 -2.29 -4.44 -8.47
N GLY A 226 -3.50 -4.94 -8.19
CA GLY A 226 -3.69 -6.30 -7.66
C GLY A 226 -4.53 -7.20 -8.55
N ASN A 227 -3.95 -7.83 -9.57
CA ASN A 227 -4.58 -8.98 -10.21
C ASN A 227 -4.23 -10.26 -9.43
N CYS A 228 -4.91 -10.47 -8.31
CA CYS A 228 -4.63 -11.56 -7.38
C CYS A 228 -5.33 -12.85 -7.81
N HIS A 229 -4.62 -13.98 -7.75
CA HIS A 229 -5.15 -15.28 -8.12
C HIS A 229 -5.35 -16.19 -6.89
N ILE A 230 -6.33 -17.07 -6.99
CA ILE A 230 -6.48 -18.24 -6.12
C ILE A 230 -6.45 -19.47 -7.01
N TYR A 231 -5.60 -20.44 -6.68
CA TYR A 231 -5.58 -21.76 -7.31
C TYR A 231 -6.15 -22.81 -6.35
N VAL A 232 -7.15 -23.56 -6.81
CA VAL A 232 -7.73 -24.70 -6.08
C VAL A 232 -7.14 -25.99 -6.64
N ASP A 233 -6.30 -26.63 -5.87
CA ASP A 233 -5.60 -27.87 -6.20
C ASP A 233 -6.52 -29.10 -6.11
N GLU A 234 -6.12 -30.22 -6.72
CA GLU A 234 -6.92 -31.46 -6.71
C GLU A 234 -7.19 -32.02 -5.30
N SER A 235 -6.29 -31.76 -4.35
CA SER A 235 -6.36 -32.22 -2.96
C SER A 235 -7.07 -31.23 -2.02
N ALA A 236 -7.63 -30.14 -2.54
CA ALA A 236 -8.21 -29.08 -1.71
C ALA A 236 -9.45 -29.54 -0.94
N ASP A 237 -9.60 -29.05 0.29
CA ASP A 237 -10.89 -29.03 0.96
C ASP A 237 -11.81 -28.03 0.25
N LEU A 238 -12.89 -28.53 -0.34
CA LEU A 238 -13.76 -27.72 -1.22
C LEU A 238 -14.63 -26.73 -0.43
N ASP A 239 -14.99 -27.02 0.80
CA ASP A 239 -15.76 -26.09 1.65
C ASP A 239 -14.88 -24.95 2.09
N MET A 240 -13.64 -25.22 2.47
CA MET A 240 -12.61 -24.19 2.73
C MET A 240 -12.38 -23.34 1.47
N ALA A 241 -12.26 -23.97 0.30
CA ALA A 241 -12.04 -23.26 -0.97
C ALA A 241 -13.16 -22.26 -1.26
N VAL A 242 -14.43 -22.68 -1.16
CA VAL A 242 -15.59 -21.81 -1.38
C VAL A 242 -15.57 -20.62 -0.43
N ASN A 243 -15.28 -20.84 0.86
CA ASN A 243 -15.25 -19.77 1.86
C ASN A 243 -14.12 -18.76 1.60
N ILE A 244 -12.92 -19.25 1.28
CA ILE A 244 -11.77 -18.40 0.95
C ILE A 244 -12.04 -17.56 -0.31
N ILE A 245 -12.53 -18.17 -1.39
CA ILE A 245 -12.82 -17.48 -2.65
C ILE A 245 -13.90 -16.41 -2.45
N LEU A 246 -14.99 -16.73 -1.75
CA LEU A 246 -16.03 -15.74 -1.46
C LEU A 246 -15.52 -14.59 -0.62
N ASN A 247 -14.75 -14.87 0.43
CA ASN A 247 -14.12 -13.82 1.23
C ASN A 247 -13.19 -12.96 0.37
N ALA A 248 -12.29 -13.59 -0.37
CA ALA A 248 -11.29 -12.90 -1.17
C ALA A 248 -11.91 -12.02 -2.26
N LYS A 249 -13.05 -12.43 -2.85
CA LYS A 249 -13.72 -11.65 -3.89
C LYS A 249 -14.75 -10.66 -3.35
N THR A 250 -15.51 -10.98 -2.31
CA THR A 250 -16.72 -10.20 -1.99
C THR A 250 -16.67 -9.42 -0.68
N GLN A 251 -15.66 -9.59 0.17
CA GLN A 251 -15.54 -8.82 1.40
C GLN A 251 -15.32 -7.32 1.09
N ARG A 252 -14.48 -7.01 0.10
CA ARG A 252 -14.28 -5.65 -0.42
C ARG A 252 -13.65 -5.73 -1.81
N VAL A 253 -14.40 -5.37 -2.85
CA VAL A 253 -13.96 -5.54 -4.24
C VAL A 253 -12.98 -4.47 -4.72
N GLY A 254 -13.11 -3.24 -4.24
CA GLY A 254 -12.32 -2.08 -4.72
C GLY A 254 -10.93 -1.95 -4.08
N VAL A 255 -10.24 -3.06 -3.80
CA VAL A 255 -8.91 -3.09 -3.18
C VAL A 255 -7.98 -4.05 -3.90
N CYS A 256 -6.67 -3.74 -3.88
CA CYS A 256 -5.66 -4.45 -4.66
C CYS A 256 -5.39 -5.90 -4.24
N ASN A 257 -5.80 -6.31 -3.04
CA ASN A 257 -5.65 -7.68 -2.55
C ASN A 257 -6.93 -8.53 -2.70
N ALA A 258 -7.97 -8.00 -3.38
CA ALA A 258 -9.14 -8.79 -3.74
C ALA A 258 -8.79 -9.82 -4.83
N CYS A 259 -9.43 -10.99 -4.79
CA CYS A 259 -9.26 -11.99 -5.83
C CYS A 259 -9.90 -11.51 -7.14
N GLU A 260 -9.15 -11.54 -8.23
CA GLU A 260 -9.61 -11.17 -9.56
C GLU A 260 -9.63 -12.35 -10.54
N SER A 261 -8.83 -13.39 -10.25
CA SER A 261 -8.72 -14.58 -11.09
C SER A 261 -8.71 -15.86 -10.25
N LEU A 262 -9.48 -16.86 -10.68
CA LEU A 262 -9.58 -18.16 -10.05
C LEU A 262 -9.10 -19.25 -11.02
N LEU A 263 -8.18 -20.08 -10.57
CA LEU A 263 -7.74 -21.27 -11.26
C LEU A 263 -8.26 -22.52 -10.52
N VAL A 264 -8.78 -23.49 -11.25
CA VAL A 264 -9.36 -24.70 -10.66
C VAL A 264 -8.78 -25.94 -11.34
N HIS A 265 -8.24 -26.86 -10.54
CA HIS A 265 -7.74 -28.13 -11.04
C HIS A 265 -8.86 -28.94 -11.70
N GLU A 266 -8.60 -29.55 -12.86
CA GLU A 266 -9.59 -30.30 -13.65
C GLU A 266 -10.30 -31.42 -12.85
N ASN A 267 -9.61 -32.06 -11.90
CA ASN A 267 -10.16 -33.15 -11.11
C ASN A 267 -11.21 -32.73 -10.07
N VAL A 268 -11.27 -31.43 -9.71
CA VAL A 268 -12.23 -30.91 -8.69
C VAL A 268 -13.30 -30.00 -9.29
N LYS A 269 -13.16 -29.58 -10.54
CA LYS A 269 -14.06 -28.63 -11.21
C LYS A 269 -15.54 -29.02 -11.14
N GLU A 270 -15.87 -30.31 -11.40
CA GLU A 270 -17.27 -30.78 -11.42
C GLU A 270 -17.94 -30.71 -10.05
N LYS A 271 -17.18 -30.84 -8.97
CA LYS A 271 -17.68 -30.74 -7.59
C LYS A 271 -17.72 -29.30 -7.10
N LEU A 272 -16.69 -28.50 -7.43
CA LEU A 272 -16.52 -27.14 -6.92
C LEU A 272 -17.35 -26.11 -7.69
N LEU A 273 -17.21 -26.08 -9.04
CA LEU A 273 -17.72 -24.97 -9.85
C LEU A 273 -19.24 -24.77 -9.78
N PRO A 274 -20.11 -25.82 -9.79
CA PRO A 274 -21.53 -25.60 -9.65
C PRO A 274 -21.96 -25.02 -8.29
N VAL A 275 -21.29 -25.42 -7.21
CA VAL A 275 -21.54 -24.91 -5.86
C VAL A 275 -21.08 -23.46 -5.75
N LEU A 276 -19.87 -23.17 -6.24
CA LEU A 276 -19.28 -21.85 -6.23
C LEU A 276 -20.10 -20.86 -7.08
N ALA A 277 -20.57 -21.28 -8.28
CA ALA A 277 -21.39 -20.45 -9.14
C ALA A 277 -22.64 -19.92 -8.43
N LYS A 278 -23.36 -20.81 -7.73
CA LYS A 278 -24.52 -20.42 -6.94
C LYS A 278 -24.18 -19.36 -5.87
N ARG A 279 -23.10 -19.58 -5.13
CA ARG A 279 -22.66 -18.69 -4.05
C ARG A 279 -22.17 -17.33 -4.59
N LEU A 280 -21.50 -17.30 -5.75
CA LEU A 280 -21.09 -16.06 -6.43
C LEU A 280 -22.29 -15.27 -6.96
N GLN A 281 -23.31 -15.96 -7.52
CA GLN A 281 -24.56 -15.33 -7.96
C GLN A 281 -25.33 -14.70 -6.80
N GLU A 282 -25.39 -15.32 -5.63
CA GLU A 282 -25.99 -14.77 -4.41
C GLU A 282 -25.30 -13.43 -3.99
N LYS A 283 -24.07 -13.22 -4.42
CA LYS A 283 -23.26 -11.99 -4.20
C LYS A 283 -23.21 -11.07 -5.42
N HIS A 284 -24.00 -11.36 -6.46
CA HIS A 284 -24.05 -10.61 -7.71
C HIS A 284 -22.69 -10.50 -8.44
N VAL A 285 -21.83 -11.51 -8.30
CA VAL A 285 -20.53 -11.56 -9.00
C VAL A 285 -20.75 -12.05 -10.43
N GLU A 286 -20.33 -11.26 -11.43
CA GLU A 286 -20.22 -11.67 -12.82
C GLU A 286 -19.05 -12.64 -12.95
N MET A 287 -19.32 -13.82 -13.53
CA MET A 287 -18.33 -14.87 -13.75
C MET A 287 -17.90 -14.86 -15.21
N ARG A 288 -16.61 -14.67 -15.48
CA ARG A 288 -15.99 -14.78 -16.81
C ARG A 288 -15.15 -16.02 -16.86
N ALA A 289 -15.65 -17.05 -17.51
CA ALA A 289 -15.09 -18.39 -17.46
C ALA A 289 -14.52 -18.85 -18.81
N ASP A 290 -13.48 -19.68 -18.77
CA ASP A 290 -13.07 -20.41 -19.96
C ASP A 290 -14.17 -21.37 -20.42
N LYS A 291 -14.02 -21.98 -21.61
CA LYS A 291 -15.05 -22.83 -22.18
C LYS A 291 -15.39 -24.01 -21.28
N GLU A 292 -14.41 -24.52 -20.56
CA GLU A 292 -14.58 -25.72 -19.73
C GLU A 292 -15.33 -25.38 -18.43
N ALA A 293 -14.90 -24.35 -17.71
CA ALA A 293 -15.57 -23.86 -16.52
C ALA A 293 -16.99 -23.35 -16.83
N GLN A 294 -17.19 -22.67 -17.97
CA GLN A 294 -18.49 -22.13 -18.38
C GLN A 294 -19.59 -23.21 -18.43
N THR A 295 -19.26 -24.42 -18.87
CA THR A 295 -20.25 -25.52 -18.95
C THR A 295 -20.77 -25.95 -17.57
N LEU A 296 -20.00 -25.67 -16.52
CA LEU A 296 -20.31 -26.05 -15.13
C LEU A 296 -20.87 -24.88 -14.30
N MET A 297 -20.85 -23.65 -14.85
CA MET A 297 -21.24 -22.44 -14.13
C MET A 297 -22.39 -21.72 -14.86
N PRO A 298 -23.65 -22.05 -14.55
CA PRO A 298 -24.80 -21.37 -15.17
C PRO A 298 -24.72 -19.85 -15.00
N GLY A 299 -24.90 -19.10 -16.10
CA GLY A 299 -24.84 -17.65 -16.11
C GLY A 299 -23.43 -17.05 -16.28
N ALA A 300 -22.40 -17.88 -16.36
CA ALA A 300 -21.05 -17.39 -16.69
C ALA A 300 -20.94 -17.00 -18.17
N VAL A 301 -20.26 -15.90 -18.46
CA VAL A 301 -19.91 -15.46 -19.81
C VAL A 301 -18.54 -16.01 -20.21
N VAL A 302 -18.25 -16.06 -21.51
CA VAL A 302 -16.95 -16.54 -22.00
C VAL A 302 -15.88 -15.52 -21.67
N ALA A 303 -14.81 -15.95 -21.01
CA ALA A 303 -13.63 -15.13 -20.78
C ALA A 303 -12.82 -14.94 -22.07
N THR A 304 -12.18 -13.80 -22.17
CA THR A 304 -11.21 -13.45 -23.21
C THR A 304 -9.78 -13.50 -22.66
N GLU A 305 -8.78 -13.40 -23.51
CA GLU A 305 -7.37 -13.35 -23.06
C GLU A 305 -7.08 -12.14 -22.15
N GLU A 306 -7.79 -11.03 -22.34
CA GLU A 306 -7.64 -9.82 -21.55
C GLU A 306 -8.14 -10.01 -20.10
N ASP A 307 -9.15 -10.86 -19.89
CA ASP A 307 -9.72 -11.12 -18.59
C ASP A 307 -8.71 -11.72 -17.61
N TRP A 308 -7.74 -12.51 -18.09
CA TRP A 308 -6.73 -13.13 -17.23
C TRP A 308 -5.77 -12.14 -16.58
N GLY A 309 -5.55 -10.97 -17.21
CA GLY A 309 -4.65 -9.92 -16.71
C GLY A 309 -5.37 -8.69 -16.19
N THR A 310 -6.68 -8.74 -15.99
CA THR A 310 -7.49 -7.57 -15.63
C THR A 310 -7.74 -7.49 -14.13
N GLU A 311 -7.37 -6.36 -13.54
CA GLU A 311 -7.82 -5.95 -12.21
C GLU A 311 -9.17 -5.25 -12.36
N TYR A 312 -10.27 -5.93 -12.05
CA TYR A 312 -11.63 -5.39 -12.25
C TYR A 312 -12.02 -4.34 -11.22
N LEU A 313 -11.59 -4.52 -9.97
CA LEU A 313 -12.01 -3.71 -8.82
C LEU A 313 -13.54 -3.66 -8.65
N ASP A 314 -14.22 -4.70 -9.09
CA ASP A 314 -15.68 -4.83 -9.14
C ASP A 314 -16.11 -6.28 -8.85
N TYR A 315 -17.40 -6.54 -8.76
CA TYR A 315 -17.98 -7.86 -8.61
C TYR A 315 -17.86 -8.66 -9.92
N ILE A 316 -16.64 -8.84 -10.40
CA ILE A 316 -16.29 -9.62 -11.59
C ILE A 316 -15.14 -10.55 -11.22
N LEU A 317 -15.21 -11.83 -11.64
CA LEU A 317 -14.18 -12.83 -11.38
C LEU A 317 -13.90 -13.62 -12.65
N SER A 318 -12.61 -13.68 -13.07
CA SER A 318 -12.21 -14.59 -14.14
C SER A 318 -11.96 -16.01 -13.60
N ILE A 319 -12.31 -17.05 -14.37
CA ILE A 319 -12.26 -18.43 -13.91
C ILE A 319 -11.73 -19.33 -15.01
N LYS A 320 -10.66 -20.07 -14.72
CA LYS A 320 -10.04 -20.99 -15.67
C LYS A 320 -9.79 -22.36 -15.08
N VAL A 321 -10.01 -23.42 -15.85
CA VAL A 321 -9.60 -24.78 -15.52
C VAL A 321 -8.15 -25.00 -15.92
N VAL A 322 -7.37 -25.67 -15.08
CA VAL A 322 -5.96 -26.03 -15.32
C VAL A 322 -5.74 -27.52 -14.99
N HIS A 323 -4.74 -28.13 -15.63
CA HIS A 323 -4.49 -29.56 -15.48
C HIS A 323 -3.68 -29.94 -14.24
N ASN A 324 -2.86 -29.01 -13.72
CA ASN A 324 -1.99 -29.27 -12.58
C ASN A 324 -1.42 -27.97 -11.99
N VAL A 325 -0.66 -28.09 -10.89
CA VAL A 325 -0.03 -26.98 -10.20
C VAL A 325 0.99 -26.25 -11.10
N ASP A 326 1.68 -26.95 -12.02
CA ASP A 326 2.68 -26.33 -12.91
C ASP A 326 2.01 -25.38 -13.90
N GLU A 327 0.87 -25.78 -14.48
CA GLU A 327 0.08 -24.90 -15.35
C GLU A 327 -0.49 -23.70 -14.57
N ALA A 328 -0.95 -23.92 -13.34
CA ALA A 328 -1.43 -22.85 -12.48
C ALA A 328 -0.33 -21.81 -12.20
N ILE A 329 0.86 -22.25 -11.81
CA ILE A 329 2.03 -21.38 -11.57
C ILE A 329 2.43 -20.61 -12.84
N ALA A 330 2.49 -21.31 -13.98
CA ALA A 330 2.82 -20.68 -15.25
C ALA A 330 1.80 -19.60 -15.65
N HIS A 331 0.50 -19.87 -15.45
CA HIS A 331 -0.56 -18.91 -15.70
C HIS A 331 -0.45 -17.70 -14.75
N ILE A 332 -0.32 -17.95 -13.46
CA ILE A 332 -0.18 -16.89 -12.44
C ILE A 332 1.03 -16.00 -12.75
N ASN A 333 2.21 -16.58 -12.98
CA ASN A 333 3.42 -15.81 -13.26
C ASN A 333 3.34 -15.02 -14.60
N LYS A 334 2.46 -15.43 -15.52
CA LYS A 334 2.22 -14.68 -16.77
C LYS A 334 1.30 -13.47 -16.58
N TYR A 335 0.25 -13.60 -15.74
CA TYR A 335 -0.84 -12.62 -15.70
C TYR A 335 -0.93 -11.84 -14.39
N ASN A 336 -0.25 -12.28 -13.33
CA ASN A 336 -0.26 -11.57 -12.05
C ASN A 336 0.42 -10.20 -12.15
N THR A 337 0.19 -9.40 -11.14
CA THR A 337 0.85 -8.11 -10.93
C THR A 337 1.96 -8.17 -9.88
N GLY A 338 2.30 -9.38 -9.40
CA GLY A 338 3.28 -9.60 -8.34
C GLY A 338 2.75 -9.23 -6.94
N HIS A 339 1.42 -9.17 -6.76
CA HIS A 339 0.82 -8.68 -5.50
C HIS A 339 0.58 -9.81 -4.49
N SER A 340 -0.49 -10.59 -4.64
CA SER A 340 -0.90 -11.60 -3.66
C SER A 340 -1.55 -12.79 -4.35
N GLU A 341 -1.00 -13.97 -4.12
CA GLU A 341 -1.43 -15.20 -4.78
C GLU A 341 -1.68 -16.29 -3.73
N ALA A 342 -2.66 -17.15 -3.96
CA ALA A 342 -2.99 -18.21 -3.01
C ALA A 342 -3.18 -19.56 -3.69
N ILE A 343 -2.77 -20.62 -2.99
CA ILE A 343 -3.14 -22.00 -3.31
C ILE A 343 -4.02 -22.57 -2.18
N ILE A 344 -5.02 -23.35 -2.54
CA ILE A 344 -5.83 -24.13 -1.60
C ILE A 344 -5.52 -25.59 -1.86
N THR A 345 -4.89 -26.27 -0.91
CA THR A 345 -4.37 -27.64 -1.09
C THR A 345 -4.13 -28.33 0.25
N GLU A 346 -4.29 -29.64 0.28
CA GLU A 346 -3.83 -30.53 1.35
C GLU A 346 -2.54 -31.26 0.96
N ASN A 347 -2.03 -31.03 -0.25
CA ASN A 347 -0.79 -31.63 -0.72
C ASN A 347 0.40 -30.73 -0.34
N TYR A 348 1.21 -31.20 0.62
CA TYR A 348 2.38 -30.47 1.10
C TYR A 348 3.38 -30.12 -0.03
N SER A 349 3.63 -31.05 -0.95
CA SER A 349 4.60 -30.80 -2.05
C SER A 349 4.11 -29.72 -3.02
N ASN A 350 2.80 -29.71 -3.35
CA ASN A 350 2.22 -28.68 -4.19
C ASN A 350 2.22 -27.31 -3.47
N ALA A 351 1.96 -27.32 -2.15
CA ALA A 351 2.05 -26.09 -1.34
C ALA A 351 3.46 -25.47 -1.37
N GLN A 352 4.51 -26.29 -1.12
CA GLN A 352 5.90 -25.83 -1.14
C GLN A 352 6.31 -25.34 -2.52
N LYS A 353 5.98 -26.09 -3.57
CA LYS A 353 6.26 -25.70 -4.96
C LYS A 353 5.62 -24.37 -5.32
N PHE A 354 4.36 -24.16 -4.92
CA PHE A 354 3.64 -22.92 -5.17
C PHE A 354 4.30 -21.72 -4.43
N LEU A 355 4.67 -21.91 -3.15
CA LEU A 355 5.37 -20.89 -2.36
C LEU A 355 6.73 -20.50 -2.97
N ASP A 356 7.46 -21.46 -3.54
CA ASP A 356 8.80 -21.23 -4.07
C ASP A 356 8.79 -20.64 -5.50
N GLU A 357 7.81 -21.03 -6.34
CA GLU A 357 7.84 -20.74 -7.77
C GLU A 357 6.91 -19.57 -8.19
N VAL A 358 5.93 -19.18 -7.37
CA VAL A 358 5.07 -18.03 -7.65
C VAL A 358 5.78 -16.73 -7.29
N ASP A 359 5.95 -15.85 -8.28
CA ASP A 359 6.64 -14.58 -8.10
C ASP A 359 5.64 -13.46 -7.71
N ALA A 360 5.34 -13.37 -6.41
CA ALA A 360 4.48 -12.35 -5.83
C ALA A 360 5.05 -11.82 -4.51
N ALA A 361 4.53 -10.68 -4.06
CA ALA A 361 4.92 -10.06 -2.78
C ALA A 361 4.42 -10.85 -1.57
N ALA A 362 3.23 -11.49 -1.70
CA ALA A 362 2.67 -12.38 -0.70
C ALA A 362 2.12 -13.64 -1.36
N VAL A 363 2.50 -14.81 -0.86
CA VAL A 363 2.05 -16.10 -1.37
C VAL A 363 1.48 -16.90 -0.21
N TYR A 364 0.26 -17.40 -0.38
CA TYR A 364 -0.55 -18.01 0.68
C TYR A 364 -0.82 -19.49 0.41
N VAL A 365 -0.88 -20.25 1.48
CA VAL A 365 -1.45 -21.60 1.49
C VAL A 365 -2.69 -21.58 2.40
N ASN A 366 -3.84 -21.99 1.87
CA ASN A 366 -5.10 -22.15 2.61
C ASN A 366 -5.56 -20.87 3.36
N ALA A 367 -5.33 -19.70 2.77
CA ALA A 367 -5.75 -18.42 3.32
C ALA A 367 -6.18 -17.44 2.22
N SER A 368 -7.01 -16.46 2.59
CA SER A 368 -7.49 -15.40 1.70
C SER A 368 -6.38 -14.40 1.37
N THR A 369 -6.31 -13.96 0.12
CA THR A 369 -5.41 -12.87 -0.31
C THR A 369 -5.70 -11.54 0.39
N ARG A 370 -6.90 -11.40 1.00
CA ARG A 370 -7.30 -10.23 1.78
C ARG A 370 -6.42 -9.94 3.01
N PHE A 371 -5.66 -10.91 3.46
CA PHE A 371 -4.70 -10.73 4.56
C PHE A 371 -3.43 -9.96 4.17
N THR A 372 -3.20 -9.63 2.91
CA THR A 372 -2.08 -8.77 2.52
C THR A 372 -2.40 -7.31 2.89
N ASP A 373 -2.17 -6.98 4.14
CA ASP A 373 -2.53 -5.72 4.78
C ASP A 373 -1.56 -5.44 5.93
N GLY A 374 -1.22 -4.18 6.17
CA GLY A 374 -0.25 -3.82 7.21
C GLY A 374 -0.73 -4.17 8.62
N PHE A 375 -2.00 -4.02 8.92
CA PHE A 375 -2.56 -4.38 10.24
C PHE A 375 -2.55 -5.89 10.44
N GLU A 376 -2.98 -6.65 9.44
CA GLU A 376 -3.02 -8.11 9.50
C GLU A 376 -1.60 -8.72 9.62
N PHE A 377 -0.59 -8.08 9.03
CA PHE A 377 0.81 -8.50 9.14
C PHE A 377 1.50 -8.00 10.42
N GLY A 378 0.82 -7.21 11.25
CA GLY A 378 1.36 -6.65 12.49
C GLY A 378 2.32 -5.47 12.28
N TYR A 379 2.28 -4.83 11.11
CA TYR A 379 3.08 -3.65 10.78
C TYR A 379 2.37 -2.33 11.12
N GLY A 380 1.11 -2.39 11.58
CA GLY A 380 0.25 -1.24 11.80
C GLY A 380 -0.24 -0.62 10.48
N ALA A 381 -0.34 0.70 10.43
CA ALA A 381 -0.67 1.41 9.21
C ALA A 381 0.35 1.15 8.09
N GLU A 382 -0.09 1.25 6.85
CA GLU A 382 0.76 1.10 5.67
C GLU A 382 0.56 2.26 4.69
N ILE A 383 1.61 2.64 3.96
CA ILE A 383 1.50 3.56 2.82
C ILE A 383 0.91 2.84 1.61
N GLY A 384 1.00 1.53 1.56
CA GLY A 384 0.48 0.67 0.51
C GLY A 384 1.30 -0.59 0.33
N ILE A 385 0.94 -1.38 -0.67
CA ILE A 385 1.59 -2.65 -0.95
C ILE A 385 2.45 -2.49 -2.19
N SER A 386 3.77 -2.67 -2.03
CA SER A 386 4.71 -2.63 -3.14
C SER A 386 4.85 -4.01 -3.78
N THR A 387 4.84 -4.05 -5.11
CA THR A 387 5.07 -5.26 -5.89
C THR A 387 6.46 -5.32 -6.51
N GLN A 388 7.25 -4.25 -6.38
CA GLN A 388 8.61 -4.21 -6.91
C GLN A 388 9.58 -5.05 -6.07
N LYS A 389 10.69 -5.49 -6.68
CA LYS A 389 11.71 -6.31 -6.02
C LYS A 389 12.81 -5.50 -5.34
N LEU A 390 12.99 -4.26 -5.77
CA LEU A 390 14.00 -3.36 -5.23
C LEU A 390 13.44 -2.60 -4.03
N HIS A 391 14.14 -2.63 -2.90
CA HIS A 391 13.82 -2.04 -1.60
C HIS A 391 12.63 -2.74 -0.92
N ALA A 392 11.43 -2.11 -0.83
CA ALA A 392 10.27 -2.68 -0.15
C ALA A 392 9.45 -3.58 -1.10
N ARG A 393 8.98 -4.72 -0.60
CA ARG A 393 8.06 -5.62 -1.29
C ARG A 393 7.01 -6.12 -0.29
N GLY A 394 5.74 -6.02 -0.64
CA GLY A 394 4.60 -6.28 0.28
C GLY A 394 4.11 -5.01 1.00
N PRO A 395 3.38 -5.16 2.11
CA PRO A 395 2.88 -4.03 2.89
C PRO A 395 4.00 -3.14 3.42
N MET A 396 3.91 -1.83 3.14
CA MET A 396 4.95 -0.86 3.48
C MET A 396 4.65 -0.15 4.80
N GLY A 397 5.01 -0.78 5.92
CA GLY A 397 5.01 -0.19 7.26
C GLY A 397 6.31 0.58 7.56
N LEU A 398 6.63 0.74 8.84
CA LEU A 398 7.76 1.56 9.33
C LEU A 398 9.11 1.15 8.72
N LEU A 399 9.40 -0.15 8.62
CA LEU A 399 10.69 -0.63 8.11
C LEU A 399 10.93 -0.24 6.65
N ALA A 400 9.87 -0.20 5.84
CA ALA A 400 9.95 0.19 4.44
C ALA A 400 10.34 1.66 4.22
N LEU A 401 10.15 2.52 5.23
CA LEU A 401 10.51 3.93 5.21
C LEU A 401 11.89 4.20 5.82
N THR A 402 12.74 3.19 5.92
CA THR A 402 14.09 3.28 6.47
C THR A 402 15.13 2.71 5.52
N THR A 403 16.36 3.13 5.70
CA THR A 403 17.54 2.53 5.08
C THR A 403 18.60 2.27 6.14
N THR A 404 19.76 1.77 5.74
CA THR A 404 20.87 1.52 6.65
C THR A 404 22.10 2.30 6.23
N LYS A 405 22.89 2.75 7.23
CA LYS A 405 24.25 3.24 7.01
C LYS A 405 25.26 2.41 7.78
N TYR A 406 26.49 2.34 7.30
CA TYR A 406 27.56 1.70 8.06
C TYR A 406 28.05 2.63 9.16
N ILE A 407 28.26 2.04 10.36
CA ILE A 407 28.96 2.63 11.47
C ILE A 407 30.26 1.86 11.70
N ILE A 408 31.38 2.59 11.79
CA ILE A 408 32.70 1.98 11.81
C ILE A 408 33.50 2.57 12.97
N TYR A 409 33.94 1.71 13.86
CA TYR A 409 34.86 2.08 14.96
C TYR A 409 36.23 1.57 14.63
N GLY A 410 37.19 2.48 14.69
CA GLY A 410 38.61 2.19 14.51
C GLY A 410 39.46 2.66 15.69
N ASN A 411 40.74 2.30 15.64
CA ASN A 411 41.77 2.75 16.57
C ASN A 411 43.04 3.12 15.78
N GLY A 412 42.90 3.99 14.78
CA GLY A 412 44.00 4.48 13.96
C GLY A 412 44.39 3.58 12.77
N GLN A 413 43.55 2.62 12.38
CA GLN A 413 43.83 1.78 11.21
C GLN A 413 43.85 2.63 9.93
N ILE A 414 44.86 2.39 9.11
CA ILE A 414 45.00 2.96 7.78
C ILE A 414 44.92 1.86 6.73
N ARG A 415 44.48 2.22 5.53
CA ARG A 415 44.55 1.31 4.40
C ARG A 415 45.95 1.30 3.85
N PRO A 416 46.60 0.11 3.70
CA PRO A 416 47.96 0.00 3.17
C PRO A 416 48.05 0.43 1.71
#